data_8dbef7a63508e8c0c8edd777e33736bb
#
_entry.id   8dbef7a63508e8c0c8edd777e33736bb
#
_cell.length_a   1.000
_cell.length_b   1.000
_cell.length_c   1.000
_cell.angle_alpha   90.00
_cell.angle_beta   90.00
_cell.angle_gamma   90.00
#
_symmetry.space_group_name_H-M   'P 1'
#
loop_
_entity.id
_entity.type
_entity.pdbx_description
1 polymer ?
#
loop_
_entity_poly.entity_id
_entity_poly.type
_entity_poly.pdbx_seq_one_letter_code
_entity_poly.pdbx_strand_id
1 'polypeptide(L)'
;MKLLPIWIGITAYLSCFGIITSAQTETVTISIQHELKETETPKPISWVVVPDGSGRSLLVLQGGQVLVVPADRKQSKISSFLKLSPDQMIVKDFEEGLLGLVFHPKYRSNGLFYLYHTLQSPKRSVLVERRVKDQKKLALDPNHNRTLIEIEQPYWNHNSGVPEFGPDGYLYLSTGDGGKANDPHDFSQNTFSLLGKVLRIDVDQTEGALQYAIPEDNPFKGKPGYRGEIWTTGMRNPWRLHWDLPSKTLYCADVGQHQKEEINLIKRGGNYGWSFREGTGEFSLKNRKPSSEFEFIDPVFEYGHDEGTSVSGGIVYRGTKHPELY
;
A
#
# COMPACT_ATOMS: atom_id res chain seq x y z
N MET A 1 14.46 -22.79 -7.00
CA MET A 1 13.08 -22.28 -6.88
C MET A 1 12.26 -22.95 -7.99
N LYS A 2 11.41 -23.90 -7.65
CA LYS A 2 10.58 -24.65 -8.60
C LYS A 2 9.31 -23.84 -8.86
N LEU A 3 9.06 -23.52 -10.13
CA LEU A 3 7.83 -22.87 -10.57
C LEU A 3 6.70 -23.91 -10.58
N LEU A 4 5.62 -23.65 -9.87
CA LEU A 4 4.39 -24.45 -9.90
C LEU A 4 3.46 -23.91 -11.00
N PRO A 5 2.81 -24.79 -11.80
CA PRO A 5 1.86 -24.35 -12.82
C PRO A 5 0.50 -24.02 -12.19
N ILE A 6 -0.05 -22.85 -12.55
CA ILE A 6 -1.43 -22.46 -12.19
C ILE A 6 -2.40 -23.19 -13.14
N TRP A 7 -3.26 -24.02 -12.60
CA TRP A 7 -4.36 -24.68 -13.32
C TRP A 7 -5.62 -23.85 -13.21
N ILE A 8 -6.14 -23.33 -14.32
CA ILE A 8 -7.49 -22.79 -14.41
C ILE A 8 -8.35 -23.78 -15.17
N GLY A 9 -9.15 -24.52 -14.45
CA GLY A 9 -10.14 -25.45 -15.01
C GLY A 9 -11.52 -24.81 -15.09
N ILE A 10 -12.04 -24.61 -16.31
CA ILE A 10 -13.46 -24.32 -16.53
C ILE A 10 -14.09 -25.57 -17.11
N THR A 11 -14.99 -26.21 -16.35
CA THR A 11 -15.79 -27.32 -16.82
C THR A 11 -17.19 -26.82 -17.14
N ALA A 12 -17.51 -26.68 -18.43
CA ALA A 12 -18.86 -26.52 -18.91
C ALA A 12 -19.39 -27.84 -19.49
N TYR A 13 -20.46 -28.39 -18.90
CA TYR A 13 -21.19 -29.52 -19.49
C TYR A 13 -22.20 -29.01 -20.52
N LEU A 14 -21.97 -29.32 -21.78
CA LEU A 14 -22.99 -29.29 -22.83
C LEU A 14 -22.89 -30.63 -23.59
N SER A 15 -23.91 -31.45 -23.39
CA SER A 15 -24.12 -32.66 -24.21
C SER A 15 -24.69 -32.28 -25.55
N CYS A 16 -23.89 -32.42 -26.63
CA CYS A 16 -24.31 -32.88 -27.95
C CYS A 16 -23.10 -32.89 -28.91
N PHE A 17 -22.82 -34.08 -29.44
CA PHE A 17 -22.00 -34.41 -30.60
C PHE A 17 -20.71 -33.62 -30.89
N GLY A 18 -19.64 -34.24 -30.54
CA GLY A 18 -18.40 -34.46 -31.27
C GLY A 18 -17.68 -33.28 -31.93
N ILE A 19 -16.80 -32.72 -31.28
CA ILE A 19 -15.39 -32.47 -31.65
C ILE A 19 -14.72 -32.04 -30.34
N ILE A 20 -13.91 -32.90 -29.74
CA ILE A 20 -13.05 -32.52 -28.63
C ILE A 20 -11.86 -31.80 -29.27
N THR A 21 -11.98 -30.47 -29.38
CA THR A 21 -10.78 -29.63 -29.50
C THR A 21 -10.17 -29.53 -28.12
N SER A 22 -9.03 -30.19 -27.91
CA SER A 22 -8.23 -29.95 -26.72
C SER A 22 -7.88 -28.46 -26.69
N ALA A 23 -8.42 -27.74 -25.73
CA ALA A 23 -7.96 -26.40 -25.42
C ALA A 23 -6.47 -26.56 -25.01
N GLN A 24 -5.57 -26.15 -25.86
CA GLN A 24 -4.16 -25.98 -25.47
C GLN A 24 -4.14 -24.89 -24.43
N THR A 25 -3.85 -25.24 -23.21
CA THR A 25 -3.50 -24.29 -22.17
C THR A 25 -2.16 -23.65 -22.56
N GLU A 26 -2.20 -22.45 -23.11
CA GLU A 26 -0.98 -21.68 -23.34
C GLU A 26 -0.33 -21.38 -21.99
N THR A 27 0.86 -21.90 -21.79
CA THR A 27 1.65 -21.62 -20.59
C THR A 27 2.35 -20.29 -20.77
N VAL A 28 1.92 -19.28 -19.99
CA VAL A 28 2.61 -17.99 -19.95
C VAL A 28 3.87 -18.13 -19.12
N THR A 29 5.04 -17.91 -19.75
CA THR A 29 6.34 -17.92 -19.06
C THR A 29 6.76 -16.48 -18.76
N ILE A 30 6.94 -16.16 -17.48
CA ILE A 30 7.43 -14.86 -17.03
C ILE A 30 8.91 -14.98 -16.68
N SER A 31 9.74 -14.10 -17.26
CA SER A 31 11.15 -13.96 -16.90
C SER A 31 11.37 -12.64 -16.13
N ILE A 32 12.17 -12.71 -15.07
CA ILE A 32 12.55 -11.55 -14.28
C ILE A 32 13.97 -11.13 -14.67
N GLN A 33 14.16 -9.85 -15.00
CA GLN A 33 15.46 -9.29 -15.33
C GLN A 33 15.85 -8.20 -14.34
N HIS A 34 17.13 -8.15 -13.98
CA HIS A 34 17.67 -7.09 -13.12
C HIS A 34 18.00 -5.86 -13.97
N GLU A 35 17.18 -4.83 -13.88
CA GLU A 35 17.25 -3.61 -14.71
C GLU A 35 18.36 -2.63 -14.32
N LEU A 36 18.75 -2.56 -13.04
CA LEU A 36 19.68 -1.57 -12.49
C LEU A 36 20.97 -2.23 -11.97
N LYS A 37 21.58 -3.09 -12.77
CA LYS A 37 22.75 -3.93 -12.39
C LYS A 37 23.95 -3.12 -11.86
N GLU A 38 24.15 -1.92 -12.39
CA GLU A 38 25.28 -1.03 -12.09
C GLU A 38 25.03 -0.10 -10.89
N THR A 39 23.82 -0.15 -10.30
CA THR A 39 23.41 0.78 -9.24
C THR A 39 23.08 0.01 -7.97
N GLU A 40 23.72 0.41 -6.86
CA GLU A 40 23.32 -0.11 -5.55
C GLU A 40 21.94 0.41 -5.17
N THR A 41 21.00 -0.50 -5.02
CA THR A 41 19.61 -0.19 -4.66
C THR A 41 19.18 -1.02 -3.46
N PRO A 42 19.75 -0.77 -2.27
CA PRO A 42 19.44 -1.55 -1.08
C PRO A 42 18.00 -1.33 -0.65
N LYS A 43 17.28 -2.42 -0.42
CA LYS A 43 15.89 -2.44 0.06
C LYS A 43 14.98 -1.47 -0.71
N PRO A 44 14.74 -1.69 -2.02
CA PRO A 44 13.82 -0.87 -2.80
C PRO A 44 12.38 -1.10 -2.30
N ILE A 45 11.67 0.00 -2.04
CA ILE A 45 10.28 -0.02 -1.56
C ILE A 45 9.31 0.17 -2.72
N SER A 46 9.54 1.17 -3.56
CA SER A 46 8.63 1.46 -4.66
C SER A 46 9.30 2.13 -5.85
N TRP A 47 8.67 1.95 -7.00
CA TRP A 47 9.00 2.61 -8.26
C TRP A 47 7.83 3.51 -8.64
N VAL A 48 8.07 4.82 -8.69
CA VAL A 48 7.03 5.83 -8.88
C VAL A 48 7.33 6.64 -10.12
N VAL A 49 6.44 6.63 -11.12
CA VAL A 49 6.60 7.44 -12.33
C VAL A 49 6.35 8.91 -12.00
N VAL A 50 7.25 9.81 -12.45
CA VAL A 50 7.06 11.25 -12.28
C VAL A 50 5.95 11.72 -13.23
N PRO A 51 4.84 12.30 -12.73
CA PRO A 51 3.67 12.60 -13.57
C PRO A 51 3.80 13.92 -14.33
N ASP A 52 5.01 14.24 -14.81
CA ASP A 52 5.33 15.46 -15.59
C ASP A 52 5.42 15.22 -17.10
N GLY A 53 5.31 13.96 -17.53
CA GLY A 53 5.42 13.55 -18.93
C GLY A 53 6.86 13.36 -19.42
N SER A 54 7.85 13.47 -18.54
CA SER A 54 9.27 13.29 -18.89
C SER A 54 9.70 11.82 -19.06
N GLY A 55 8.87 10.87 -18.61
CA GLY A 55 9.21 9.44 -18.57
C GLY A 55 10.20 9.07 -17.46
N ARG A 56 10.63 10.03 -16.63
CA ARG A 56 11.46 9.78 -15.46
C ARG A 56 10.67 9.02 -14.39
N SER A 57 11.38 8.26 -13.58
CA SER A 57 10.80 7.59 -12.41
C SER A 57 11.63 7.88 -11.16
N LEU A 58 11.01 7.70 -10.00
CA LEU A 58 11.69 7.71 -8.72
C LEU A 58 11.76 6.29 -8.18
N LEU A 59 12.96 5.88 -7.76
CA LEU A 59 13.17 4.65 -7.01
C LEU A 59 13.33 5.02 -5.53
N VAL A 60 12.38 4.57 -4.72
CA VAL A 60 12.34 4.84 -3.28
C VAL A 60 13.05 3.71 -2.55
N LEU A 61 14.04 4.05 -1.74
CA LEU A 61 14.80 3.10 -0.92
C LEU A 61 14.43 3.27 0.56
N GLN A 62 14.24 2.17 1.26
CA GLN A 62 13.83 2.16 2.68
C GLN A 62 14.77 3.00 3.57
N GLY A 63 16.07 3.04 3.24
CA GLY A 63 17.07 3.84 3.94
C GLY A 63 16.93 5.35 3.78
N GLY A 64 15.84 5.86 3.21
CA GLY A 64 15.54 7.30 3.10
C GLY A 64 16.14 7.98 1.88
N GLN A 65 16.76 7.23 0.98
CA GLN A 65 17.22 7.76 -0.30
C GLN A 65 16.16 7.55 -1.38
N VAL A 66 15.96 8.56 -2.21
CA VAL A 66 15.12 8.48 -3.42
C VAL A 66 16.00 8.85 -4.61
N LEU A 67 16.01 7.96 -5.60
CA LEU A 67 16.83 8.12 -6.80
C LEU A 67 15.94 8.50 -7.98
N VAL A 68 16.45 9.40 -8.85
CA VAL A 68 15.86 9.68 -10.16
C VAL A 68 16.40 8.65 -11.15
N VAL A 69 15.51 7.88 -11.73
CA VAL A 69 15.82 6.99 -12.86
C VAL A 69 15.37 7.68 -14.13
N PRO A 70 16.30 7.98 -15.05
CA PRO A 70 15.97 8.68 -16.30
C PRO A 70 15.15 7.79 -17.24
N ALA A 71 14.37 8.42 -18.14
CA ALA A 71 13.64 7.70 -19.19
C ALA A 71 14.59 6.95 -20.13
N ASP A 72 15.67 7.61 -20.54
CA ASP A 72 16.76 7.00 -21.31
C ASP A 72 17.95 6.67 -20.40
N ARG A 73 18.02 5.40 -19.99
CA ARG A 73 19.06 4.87 -19.10
C ARG A 73 20.40 4.65 -19.81
N LYS A 74 20.44 4.69 -21.15
CA LYS A 74 21.68 4.55 -21.91
C LYS A 74 22.45 5.86 -22.01
N GLN A 75 21.73 6.98 -22.02
CA GLN A 75 22.32 8.31 -22.20
C GLN A 75 22.44 9.11 -20.90
N SER A 76 21.65 8.77 -19.87
CA SER A 76 21.57 9.53 -18.63
C SER A 76 21.82 8.67 -17.40
N LYS A 77 22.56 9.21 -16.44
CA LYS A 77 22.88 8.54 -15.19
C LYS A 77 21.76 8.70 -14.15
N ILE A 78 21.62 7.69 -13.30
CA ILE A 78 20.80 7.77 -12.07
C ILE A 78 21.39 8.87 -11.17
N SER A 79 20.52 9.68 -10.60
CA SER A 79 20.90 10.77 -9.70
C SER A 79 20.05 10.78 -8.42
N SER A 80 20.48 11.55 -7.41
CA SER A 80 19.71 11.67 -6.17
C SER A 80 18.60 12.71 -6.34
N PHE A 81 17.38 12.35 -5.94
CA PHE A 81 16.26 13.26 -5.79
C PHE A 81 16.17 13.82 -4.37
N LEU A 82 16.25 12.93 -3.39
CA LEU A 82 16.06 13.21 -1.97
C LEU A 82 16.92 12.24 -1.15
N LYS A 83 17.45 12.72 -0.04
CA LYS A 83 18.01 11.89 1.02
C LYS A 83 17.55 12.46 2.35
N LEU A 84 16.75 11.71 3.09
CA LEU A 84 16.33 12.06 4.44
C LEU A 84 17.51 11.89 5.39
N SER A 85 17.71 12.86 6.27
CA SER A 85 18.74 12.82 7.31
C SER A 85 18.25 12.06 8.56
N PRO A 86 19.15 11.63 9.47
CA PRO A 86 18.77 10.89 10.68
C PRO A 86 17.82 11.62 11.63
N ASP A 87 17.74 12.93 11.58
CA ASP A 87 16.77 13.75 12.31
C ASP A 87 15.39 13.79 11.64
N GLN A 88 15.34 13.50 10.34
CA GLN A 88 14.12 13.47 9.54
C GLN A 88 13.51 12.09 9.44
N MET A 89 14.27 11.03 9.67
CA MET A 89 13.80 9.65 9.55
C MET A 89 14.70 8.70 10.31
N ILE A 90 14.13 7.62 10.87
CA ILE A 90 14.90 6.58 11.54
C ILE A 90 14.64 5.21 10.93
N VAL A 91 15.73 4.46 10.75
CA VAL A 91 15.73 3.05 10.39
C VAL A 91 16.57 2.32 11.42
N LYS A 92 15.96 1.74 12.44
CA LYS A 92 16.63 0.87 13.40
C LYS A 92 16.31 -0.59 13.15
N ASP A 93 15.08 -0.84 12.76
CA ASP A 93 14.51 -2.16 12.61
C ASP A 93 13.99 -2.41 11.18
N PHE A 94 13.57 -3.64 10.93
CA PHE A 94 13.34 -4.18 9.58
C PHE A 94 12.22 -3.47 8.81
N GLU A 95 11.14 -3.02 9.48
CA GLU A 95 10.01 -2.34 8.83
C GLU A 95 10.02 -0.81 9.02
N GLU A 96 11.08 -0.26 9.59
CA GLU A 96 11.24 1.19 9.76
C GLU A 96 11.92 1.82 8.55
N GLY A 97 11.72 3.11 8.35
CA GLY A 97 12.37 3.89 7.31
C GLY A 97 11.43 4.70 6.44
N LEU A 98 11.84 4.97 5.21
CA LEU A 98 10.99 5.56 4.17
C LEU A 98 10.14 4.45 3.54
N LEU A 99 8.84 4.48 3.80
CA LEU A 99 7.91 3.41 3.47
C LEU A 99 7.10 3.68 2.20
N GLY A 100 6.92 4.96 1.84
CA GLY A 100 6.17 5.30 0.64
C GLY A 100 6.40 6.71 0.12
N LEU A 101 6.14 6.89 -1.17
CA LEU A 101 6.11 8.18 -1.85
C LEU A 101 4.98 8.17 -2.88
N VAL A 102 4.18 9.24 -2.90
CA VAL A 102 3.17 9.45 -3.93
C VAL A 102 3.16 10.92 -4.37
N PHE A 103 2.94 11.16 -5.66
CA PHE A 103 2.71 12.48 -6.19
C PHE A 103 1.25 12.89 -6.06
N HIS A 104 1.01 14.17 -5.80
CA HIS A 104 -0.32 14.75 -5.85
C HIS A 104 -0.94 14.62 -7.26
N PRO A 105 -2.26 14.36 -7.43
CA PRO A 105 -2.89 14.27 -8.75
C PRO A 105 -2.68 15.51 -9.62
N LYS A 106 -2.59 16.70 -8.99
CA LYS A 106 -2.32 17.97 -9.65
C LYS A 106 -0.83 18.36 -9.63
N TYR A 107 0.10 17.39 -9.53
CA TYR A 107 1.53 17.64 -9.42
C TYR A 107 2.08 18.63 -10.46
N ARG A 108 1.61 18.53 -11.71
CA ARG A 108 2.05 19.44 -12.79
C ARG A 108 1.81 20.91 -12.47
N SER A 109 0.81 21.24 -11.67
CA SER A 109 0.46 22.62 -11.30
C SER A 109 1.01 23.02 -9.93
N ASN A 110 1.01 22.09 -8.95
CA ASN A 110 1.34 22.41 -7.56
C ASN A 110 2.73 21.92 -7.11
N GLY A 111 3.32 20.94 -7.81
CA GLY A 111 4.62 20.35 -7.47
C GLY A 111 4.60 19.49 -6.18
N LEU A 112 3.43 19.18 -5.62
CA LEU A 112 3.32 18.49 -4.34
C LEU A 112 3.53 16.98 -4.47
N PHE A 113 4.16 16.41 -3.45
CA PHE A 113 4.29 14.98 -3.24
C PHE A 113 4.31 14.67 -1.76
N TYR A 114 4.06 13.42 -1.40
CA TYR A 114 3.91 12.97 -0.02
C TYR A 114 4.88 11.83 0.27
N LEU A 115 5.44 11.86 1.46
CA LEU A 115 6.32 10.82 2.00
C LEU A 115 5.66 10.23 3.23
N TYR A 116 5.72 8.90 3.35
CA TYR A 116 5.39 8.20 4.59
C TYR A 116 6.62 7.52 5.13
N HIS A 117 6.98 7.82 6.37
CA HIS A 117 8.20 7.31 6.99
C HIS A 117 8.10 7.25 8.51
N THR A 118 9.08 6.61 9.16
CA THR A 118 9.14 6.45 10.60
C THR A 118 10.06 7.47 11.26
N LEU A 119 9.69 7.86 12.49
CA LEU A 119 10.46 8.71 13.40
C LEU A 119 10.55 8.05 14.78
N GLN A 120 11.53 8.53 15.60
CA GLN A 120 11.71 8.11 16.98
C GLN A 120 11.52 9.28 17.95
N SER A 121 11.37 8.95 19.23
CA SER A 121 11.32 9.89 20.35
C SER A 121 10.11 10.83 20.33
N PRO A 122 8.85 10.32 20.36
CA PRO A 122 8.46 8.91 20.45
C PRO A 122 8.50 8.21 19.08
N LYS A 123 8.46 6.87 19.09
CA LYS A 123 8.33 6.06 17.87
C LYS A 123 6.98 6.34 17.23
N ARG A 124 6.99 6.72 15.94
CA ARG A 124 5.77 7.05 15.18
C ARG A 124 6.01 6.96 13.68
N SER A 125 4.95 6.79 12.96
CA SER A 125 4.91 6.96 11.50
C SER A 125 4.32 8.32 11.17
N VAL A 126 4.84 8.97 10.13
CA VAL A 126 4.41 10.31 9.72
C VAL A 126 4.14 10.38 8.22
N LEU A 127 3.06 11.08 7.85
CA LEU A 127 2.77 11.48 6.48
C LEU A 127 3.16 12.94 6.32
N VAL A 128 4.09 13.23 5.41
CA VAL A 128 4.66 14.55 5.22
C VAL A 128 4.48 15.01 3.78
N GLU A 129 3.96 16.23 3.60
CA GLU A 129 3.88 16.90 2.30
C GLU A 129 5.16 17.66 2.00
N ARG A 130 5.68 17.46 0.80
CA ARG A 130 6.86 18.15 0.25
C ARG A 130 6.51 18.76 -1.10
N ARG A 131 7.36 19.67 -1.60
CA ARG A 131 7.15 20.31 -2.89
C ARG A 131 8.40 20.32 -3.75
N VAL A 132 8.23 20.08 -5.04
CA VAL A 132 9.20 20.34 -6.09
C VAL A 132 8.95 21.75 -6.65
N LYS A 133 9.89 22.66 -6.50
CA LYS A 133 9.78 24.05 -7.00
C LYS A 133 10.20 24.21 -8.46
N ASP A 134 11.09 23.35 -8.93
CA ASP A 134 11.51 23.29 -10.34
C ASP A 134 11.35 21.85 -10.84
N GLN A 135 10.24 21.59 -11.52
CA GLN A 135 9.89 20.24 -11.99
C GLN A 135 10.82 19.74 -13.11
N LYS A 136 11.40 20.65 -13.91
CA LYS A 136 12.34 20.25 -14.97
C LYS A 136 13.61 19.63 -14.37
N LYS A 137 14.11 20.24 -13.29
CA LYS A 137 15.31 19.79 -12.57
C LYS A 137 15.00 18.83 -11.43
N LEU A 138 13.72 18.63 -11.07
CA LEU A 138 13.28 17.96 -9.85
C LEU A 138 13.90 18.57 -8.58
N ALA A 139 14.05 19.91 -8.57
CA ALA A 139 14.63 20.61 -7.43
C ALA A 139 13.57 20.85 -6.35
N LEU A 140 13.88 20.41 -5.14
CA LEU A 140 12.98 20.54 -3.98
C LEU A 140 12.87 21.99 -3.50
N ASP A 141 11.72 22.34 -2.94
CA ASP A 141 11.54 23.52 -2.13
C ASP A 141 11.93 23.21 -0.69
N PRO A 142 13.06 23.76 -0.17
CA PRO A 142 13.53 23.44 1.17
C PRO A 142 12.61 23.98 2.28
N ASN A 143 11.78 24.97 1.97
CA ASN A 143 10.87 25.62 2.92
C ASN A 143 9.49 24.96 2.97
N HIS A 144 9.20 24.00 2.08
CA HIS A 144 7.93 23.30 2.06
C HIS A 144 8.06 21.92 2.68
N ASN A 145 7.67 21.81 3.94
CA ASN A 145 7.70 20.59 4.73
C ASN A 145 6.54 20.64 5.74
N ARG A 146 5.40 20.04 5.42
CA ARG A 146 4.18 20.06 6.23
C ARG A 146 3.84 18.65 6.69
N THR A 147 3.88 18.39 7.98
CA THR A 147 3.40 17.13 8.56
C THR A 147 1.88 17.13 8.59
N LEU A 148 1.27 16.14 7.96
CA LEU A 148 -0.18 15.97 7.89
C LEU A 148 -0.70 15.09 9.02
N ILE A 149 -0.14 13.89 9.17
CA ILE A 149 -0.54 12.89 10.16
C ILE A 149 0.70 12.38 10.88
N GLU A 150 0.57 12.24 12.20
CA GLU A 150 1.50 11.49 13.05
C GLU A 150 0.72 10.38 13.76
N ILE A 151 1.24 9.15 13.71
CA ILE A 151 0.62 7.98 14.32
C ILE A 151 1.68 7.30 15.19
N GLU A 152 1.46 7.30 16.51
CA GLU A 152 2.34 6.61 17.44
C GLU A 152 2.39 5.11 17.14
N GLN A 153 3.61 4.55 17.15
CA GLN A 153 3.86 3.13 16.88
C GLN A 153 4.37 2.47 18.17
N PRO A 154 3.64 1.52 18.75
CA PRO A 154 4.07 0.88 19.99
C PRO A 154 5.26 -0.06 19.75
N TYR A 155 5.41 -0.61 18.54
CA TYR A 155 6.46 -1.54 18.17
C TYR A 155 7.17 -1.10 16.89
N TRP A 156 8.19 -1.84 16.48
CA TRP A 156 9.02 -1.55 15.31
C TRP A 156 8.42 -2.07 13.99
N ASN A 157 7.51 -3.03 14.07
CA ASN A 157 6.91 -3.71 12.93
C ASN A 157 5.44 -3.33 12.71
N HIS A 158 4.86 -3.76 11.60
CA HIS A 158 3.53 -3.43 11.09
C HIS A 158 3.35 -1.92 10.92
N ASN A 159 4.37 -1.26 10.38
CA ASN A 159 4.31 0.15 10.07
C ASN A 159 3.52 0.42 8.79
N SER A 160 3.44 -0.53 7.86
CA SER A 160 2.69 -0.43 6.59
C SER A 160 2.96 0.87 5.82
N GLY A 161 1.98 1.34 5.04
CA GLY A 161 1.89 2.75 4.70
C GLY A 161 2.49 3.19 3.39
N VAL A 162 2.11 2.56 2.28
CA VAL A 162 2.28 3.23 0.99
C VAL A 162 1.05 4.09 0.73
N PRO A 163 1.19 5.45 0.73
CA PRO A 163 0.08 6.32 0.41
C PRO A 163 -0.25 6.24 -1.07
N GLU A 164 -1.54 6.33 -1.42
CA GLU A 164 -2.01 6.32 -2.80
C GLU A 164 -3.21 7.25 -2.98
N PHE A 165 -3.29 7.95 -4.11
CA PHE A 165 -4.46 8.77 -4.43
C PHE A 165 -5.52 7.96 -5.17
N GLY A 166 -6.75 8.08 -4.68
CA GLY A 166 -7.91 7.50 -5.35
C GLY A 166 -8.36 8.30 -6.58
N PRO A 167 -9.21 7.69 -7.42
CA PRO A 167 -9.82 8.38 -8.56
C PRO A 167 -10.74 9.54 -8.15
N ASP A 168 -11.08 9.61 -6.87
CA ASP A 168 -11.84 10.69 -6.23
C ASP A 168 -10.97 11.88 -5.80
N GLY A 169 -9.65 11.76 -5.96
CA GLY A 169 -8.68 12.81 -5.65
C GLY A 169 -8.24 12.85 -4.18
N TYR A 170 -8.78 12.00 -3.31
CA TYR A 170 -8.37 11.90 -1.91
C TYR A 170 -7.19 10.95 -1.71
N LEU A 171 -6.45 11.18 -0.64
CA LEU A 171 -5.31 10.34 -0.28
C LEU A 171 -5.76 9.20 0.63
N TYR A 172 -5.41 7.98 0.23
CA TYR A 172 -5.58 6.75 1.01
C TYR A 172 -4.24 6.37 1.63
N LEU A 173 -4.27 6.00 2.91
CA LEU A 173 -3.09 5.58 3.66
C LEU A 173 -3.43 4.31 4.43
N SER A 174 -2.67 3.25 4.21
CA SER A 174 -2.78 2.04 5.02
C SER A 174 -1.88 2.13 6.25
N THR A 175 -2.34 1.57 7.37
CA THR A 175 -1.62 1.52 8.63
C THR A 175 -1.75 0.13 9.24
N GLY A 176 -0.65 -0.44 9.68
CA GLY A 176 -0.68 -1.71 10.40
C GLY A 176 -1.24 -1.58 11.81
N ASP A 177 -1.44 -2.71 12.48
CA ASP A 177 -1.97 -2.80 13.84
C ASP A 177 -0.99 -2.31 14.93
N GLY A 178 0.16 -1.75 14.52
CA GLY A 178 1.20 -1.24 15.41
C GLY A 178 2.20 -2.29 15.85
N GLY A 179 2.08 -3.53 15.40
CA GLY A 179 3.10 -4.55 15.55
C GLY A 179 2.89 -5.54 16.69
N LYS A 180 3.87 -6.43 16.84
CA LYS A 180 3.83 -7.60 17.70
C LYS A 180 2.79 -8.64 17.26
N ALA A 181 2.84 -9.85 17.81
CA ALA A 181 1.89 -10.91 17.47
C ALA A 181 0.51 -10.65 18.10
N ASN A 182 -0.53 -11.01 17.35
CA ASN A 182 -1.91 -11.11 17.85
C ASN A 182 -2.62 -9.78 18.13
N ASP A 183 -2.14 -8.64 17.60
CA ASP A 183 -2.71 -7.32 17.87
C ASP A 183 -3.00 -7.11 19.38
N PRO A 184 -1.96 -7.03 20.22
CA PRO A 184 -2.13 -7.12 21.68
C PRO A 184 -2.90 -5.94 22.29
N HIS A 185 -3.09 -4.87 21.52
CA HIS A 185 -3.81 -3.66 21.92
C HIS A 185 -5.18 -3.52 21.26
N ASP A 186 -5.59 -4.48 20.42
CA ASP A 186 -6.85 -4.44 19.68
C ASP A 186 -6.98 -3.26 18.70
N PHE A 187 -5.88 -2.74 18.23
CA PHE A 187 -5.92 -1.54 17.40
C PHE A 187 -6.69 -1.75 16.10
N SER A 188 -6.64 -2.94 15.50
CA SER A 188 -7.33 -3.21 14.23
C SER A 188 -8.83 -3.05 14.32
N GLN A 189 -9.43 -3.42 15.46
CA GLN A 189 -10.87 -3.29 15.72
C GLN A 189 -11.22 -2.02 16.50
N ASN A 190 -10.24 -1.33 17.10
CA ASN A 190 -10.46 -0.11 17.87
C ASN A 190 -10.70 1.09 16.94
N THR A 191 -11.92 1.61 16.94
CA THR A 191 -12.37 2.71 16.09
C THR A 191 -11.86 4.10 16.53
N PHE A 192 -11.25 4.22 17.72
CA PHE A 192 -10.54 5.41 18.18
C PHE A 192 -9.07 5.45 17.75
N SER A 193 -8.54 4.33 17.24
CA SER A 193 -7.17 4.21 16.74
C SER A 193 -7.11 4.37 15.23
N LEU A 194 -6.03 4.98 14.74
CA LEU A 194 -5.70 5.01 13.31
C LEU A 194 -4.85 3.81 12.87
N LEU A 195 -4.49 2.91 13.80
CA LEU A 195 -3.73 1.69 13.52
C LEU A 195 -4.64 0.54 13.07
N GLY A 196 -4.14 -0.34 12.19
CA GLY A 196 -4.90 -1.46 11.63
C GLY A 196 -6.03 -1.02 10.69
N LYS A 197 -5.79 -0.01 9.85
CA LYS A 197 -6.80 0.69 9.05
C LYS A 197 -6.35 0.94 7.60
N VAL A 198 -7.33 1.23 6.77
CA VAL A 198 -7.13 2.14 5.64
C VAL A 198 -7.79 3.47 6.00
N LEU A 199 -7.06 4.54 5.88
CA LEU A 199 -7.51 5.92 6.13
C LEU A 199 -7.78 6.62 4.79
N ARG A 200 -8.70 7.61 4.78
CA ARG A 200 -8.97 8.46 3.61
C ARG A 200 -9.11 9.91 4.05
N ILE A 201 -8.28 10.78 3.48
CA ILE A 201 -8.18 12.20 3.85
C ILE A 201 -8.12 13.12 2.63
N ASP A 202 -8.58 14.35 2.81
CA ASP A 202 -8.45 15.45 1.85
C ASP A 202 -7.22 16.29 2.20
N VAL A 203 -6.17 16.21 1.42
CA VAL A 203 -4.91 16.94 1.63
C VAL A 203 -4.93 18.37 1.06
N ASP A 204 -5.93 18.68 0.24
CA ASP A 204 -6.13 20.02 -0.36
C ASP A 204 -6.81 21.00 0.62
N GLN A 205 -7.41 20.49 1.70
CA GLN A 205 -8.15 21.27 2.68
C GLN A 205 -7.62 21.04 4.11
N THR A 206 -8.07 21.87 5.04
CA THR A 206 -7.81 21.70 6.48
C THR A 206 -9.11 21.76 7.25
N GLU A 207 -9.23 21.03 8.37
CA GLU A 207 -10.44 20.99 9.19
C GLU A 207 -10.08 21.12 10.69
N GLY A 208 -10.50 22.20 11.32
CA GLY A 208 -10.19 22.49 12.73
C GLY A 208 -8.68 22.57 12.97
N ALA A 209 -8.15 21.70 13.83
CA ALA A 209 -6.72 21.62 14.14
C ALA A 209 -5.96 20.67 13.20
N LEU A 210 -6.66 19.94 12.32
CA LEU A 210 -6.05 18.97 11.40
C LEU A 210 -5.37 19.70 10.24
N GLN A 211 -4.24 19.18 9.80
CA GLN A 211 -3.54 19.66 8.61
C GLN A 211 -4.10 19.10 7.28
N TYR A 212 -5.26 18.47 7.34
CA TYR A 212 -6.06 17.90 6.26
C TYR A 212 -7.54 18.04 6.64
N ALA A 213 -8.46 17.78 5.72
CA ALA A 213 -9.86 17.62 6.03
C ALA A 213 -10.30 16.16 5.93
N ILE A 214 -11.41 15.84 6.58
CA ILE A 214 -12.05 14.53 6.50
C ILE A 214 -13.16 14.63 5.45
N PRO A 215 -13.12 13.85 4.34
CA PRO A 215 -14.15 13.89 3.33
C PRO A 215 -15.55 13.61 3.89
N GLU A 216 -16.56 14.37 3.41
CA GLU A 216 -17.93 14.29 3.93
C GLU A 216 -18.56 12.90 3.79
N ASP A 217 -18.17 12.18 2.77
CA ASP A 217 -18.64 10.82 2.48
C ASP A 217 -17.80 9.72 3.12
N ASN A 218 -16.86 10.05 4.03
CA ASN A 218 -16.19 9.01 4.82
C ASN A 218 -17.21 8.27 5.69
N PRO A 219 -17.09 6.92 5.80
CA PRO A 219 -18.14 6.09 6.42
C PRO A 219 -18.37 6.39 7.89
N PHE A 220 -17.38 6.98 8.55
CA PHE A 220 -17.40 7.23 9.99
C PHE A 220 -17.28 8.72 10.38
N LYS A 221 -17.28 9.64 9.39
CA LYS A 221 -17.28 11.08 9.68
C LYS A 221 -18.48 11.45 10.54
N GLY A 222 -18.24 12.14 11.65
CA GLY A 222 -19.28 12.56 12.58
C GLY A 222 -19.93 11.43 13.40
N LYS A 223 -19.54 10.16 13.20
CA LYS A 223 -20.06 9.05 13.97
C LYS A 223 -19.42 9.00 15.37
N PRO A 224 -20.19 9.10 16.46
CA PRO A 224 -19.65 8.99 17.81
C PRO A 224 -18.89 7.68 18.02
N GLY A 225 -17.72 7.76 18.64
CA GLY A 225 -16.90 6.59 18.91
C GLY A 225 -15.96 6.17 17.75
N TYR A 226 -15.90 6.95 16.67
CA TYR A 226 -15.05 6.66 15.52
C TYR A 226 -14.16 7.84 15.16
N ARG A 227 -12.94 7.53 14.71
CA ARG A 227 -12.11 8.48 13.98
C ARG A 227 -12.66 8.63 12.56
N GLY A 228 -12.90 9.86 12.14
CA GLY A 228 -13.51 10.17 10.84
C GLY A 228 -12.64 9.84 9.65
N GLU A 229 -11.31 9.76 9.83
CA GLU A 229 -10.32 9.40 8.81
C GLU A 229 -10.48 7.95 8.33
N ILE A 230 -11.09 7.08 9.15
CA ILE A 230 -11.17 5.65 8.90
C ILE A 230 -12.04 5.38 7.67
N TRP A 231 -11.45 4.65 6.70
CA TRP A 231 -12.15 4.10 5.54
C TRP A 231 -12.52 2.64 5.76
N THR A 232 -11.60 1.83 6.33
CA THR A 232 -11.84 0.43 6.72
C THR A 232 -11.15 0.09 8.03
N THR A 233 -11.60 -0.99 8.66
CA THR A 233 -11.02 -1.56 9.90
C THR A 233 -10.57 -3.00 9.69
N GLY A 234 -9.89 -3.58 10.67
CA GLY A 234 -9.59 -5.01 10.70
C GLY A 234 -8.43 -5.43 9.81
N MET A 235 -7.47 -4.55 9.58
CA MET A 235 -6.24 -4.84 8.85
C MET A 235 -5.11 -5.20 9.83
N ARG A 236 -4.18 -6.07 9.40
CA ARG A 236 -3.01 -6.44 10.19
C ARG A 236 -1.77 -5.63 9.84
N ASN A 237 -1.24 -5.81 8.66
CA ASN A 237 -0.10 -5.08 8.13
C ASN A 237 -0.29 -4.84 6.62
N PRO A 238 -1.26 -4.00 6.25
CA PRO A 238 -1.66 -3.74 4.87
C PRO A 238 -0.54 -3.00 4.14
N TRP A 239 0.43 -3.78 3.64
CA TRP A 239 1.71 -3.29 3.16
C TRP A 239 1.59 -2.39 1.95
N ARG A 240 0.67 -2.71 1.01
CA ARG A 240 0.50 -1.93 -0.21
C ARG A 240 -0.95 -1.85 -0.66
N LEU A 241 -1.36 -0.63 -0.97
CA LEU A 241 -2.59 -0.32 -1.70
C LEU A 241 -2.30 -0.22 -3.20
N HIS A 242 -3.28 -0.54 -4.03
CA HIS A 242 -3.24 -0.31 -5.47
C HIS A 242 -4.62 -0.05 -6.04
N TRP A 243 -4.78 1.10 -6.70
CA TRP A 243 -5.99 1.43 -7.46
C TRP A 243 -5.92 0.86 -8.87
N ASP A 244 -6.79 -0.06 -9.20
CA ASP A 244 -7.12 -0.36 -10.59
C ASP A 244 -8.07 0.72 -11.10
N LEU A 245 -7.51 1.76 -11.71
CA LEU A 245 -8.28 2.93 -12.15
C LEU A 245 -9.42 2.61 -13.12
N PRO A 246 -9.27 1.69 -14.11
CA PRO A 246 -10.36 1.33 -15.01
C PRO A 246 -11.57 0.74 -14.30
N SER A 247 -11.38 -0.14 -13.34
CA SER A 247 -12.47 -0.74 -12.55
C SER A 247 -12.87 0.09 -11.33
N LYS A 248 -12.10 1.13 -10.98
CA LYS A 248 -12.23 1.92 -9.75
C LYS A 248 -12.21 1.06 -8.49
N THR A 249 -11.38 0.04 -8.49
CA THR A 249 -11.26 -0.92 -7.38
C THR A 249 -9.95 -0.70 -6.66
N LEU A 250 -10.01 -0.60 -5.33
CA LEU A 250 -8.84 -0.53 -4.47
C LEU A 250 -8.49 -1.91 -3.96
N TYR A 251 -7.30 -2.39 -4.32
CA TYR A 251 -6.70 -3.62 -3.80
C TYR A 251 -5.77 -3.32 -2.64
N CYS A 252 -5.68 -4.27 -1.72
CA CYS A 252 -4.74 -4.21 -0.61
C CYS A 252 -4.10 -5.58 -0.40
N ALA A 253 -2.77 -5.61 -0.33
CA ALA A 253 -2.03 -6.76 0.14
C ALA A 253 -1.81 -6.62 1.65
N ASP A 254 -2.40 -7.50 2.44
CA ASP A 254 -2.30 -7.51 3.90
C ASP A 254 -1.49 -8.72 4.37
N VAL A 255 -0.37 -8.46 5.05
CA VAL A 255 0.57 -9.49 5.50
C VAL A 255 0.00 -10.21 6.70
N GLY A 256 -0.19 -11.52 6.57
CA GLY A 256 -0.67 -12.39 7.62
C GLY A 256 0.34 -12.69 8.72
N GLN A 257 -0.06 -13.45 9.73
CA GLN A 257 0.81 -13.76 10.87
C GLN A 257 1.46 -15.13 10.78
N HIS A 258 0.65 -16.18 10.56
CA HIS A 258 1.12 -17.56 10.64
C HIS A 258 0.54 -18.47 9.58
N GLN A 259 -0.63 -18.15 9.04
CA GLN A 259 -1.42 -19.10 8.26
C GLN A 259 -1.66 -18.63 6.85
N LYS A 260 -2.05 -17.36 6.67
CA LYS A 260 -2.58 -16.84 5.41
C LYS A 260 -2.01 -15.47 5.07
N GLU A 261 -1.64 -15.32 3.80
CA GLU A 261 -1.41 -14.04 3.17
C GLU A 261 -2.65 -13.65 2.36
N GLU A 262 -3.01 -12.35 2.33
CA GLU A 262 -4.31 -11.89 1.83
C GLU A 262 -4.19 -10.82 0.75
N ILE A 263 -5.04 -10.93 -0.28
CA ILE A 263 -5.36 -9.83 -1.19
C ILE A 263 -6.82 -9.44 -0.98
N ASN A 264 -7.04 -8.22 -0.57
CA ASN A 264 -8.34 -7.68 -0.22
C ASN A 264 -8.85 -6.66 -1.25
N LEU A 265 -10.14 -6.67 -1.56
CA LEU A 265 -10.84 -5.57 -2.23
C LEU A 265 -11.38 -4.62 -1.17
N ILE A 266 -10.81 -3.42 -1.12
CA ILE A 266 -11.13 -2.45 -0.07
C ILE A 266 -12.47 -1.78 -0.35
N LYS A 267 -13.42 -1.96 0.57
CA LYS A 267 -14.77 -1.38 0.52
C LYS A 267 -14.95 -0.32 1.59
N ARG A 268 -15.71 0.71 1.27
CA ARG A 268 -16.10 1.77 2.21
C ARG A 268 -16.77 1.19 3.45
N GLY A 269 -16.25 1.46 4.64
CA GLY A 269 -16.80 0.99 5.91
C GLY A 269 -16.57 -0.49 6.21
N GLY A 270 -15.77 -1.18 5.38
CA GLY A 270 -15.52 -2.62 5.52
C GLY A 270 -14.70 -2.97 6.77
N ASN A 271 -14.89 -4.19 7.28
CA ASN A 271 -14.09 -4.79 8.33
C ASN A 271 -13.49 -6.12 7.81
N TYR A 272 -12.16 -6.23 7.80
CA TYR A 272 -11.42 -7.38 7.24
C TYR A 272 -11.05 -8.43 8.29
N GLY A 273 -11.47 -8.23 9.54
CA GLY A 273 -11.54 -9.28 10.55
C GLY A 273 -10.33 -9.44 11.46
N TRP A 274 -9.16 -8.88 11.13
CA TRP A 274 -8.01 -8.97 12.03
C TRP A 274 -8.32 -8.28 13.39
N SER A 275 -8.05 -8.84 14.57
CA SER A 275 -7.41 -10.13 14.81
C SER A 275 -8.39 -11.19 15.30
N PHE A 276 -9.58 -11.24 14.75
CA PHE A 276 -10.53 -12.35 14.92
C PHE A 276 -10.38 -13.38 13.80
N ARG A 277 -9.87 -12.95 12.64
CA ARG A 277 -9.60 -13.76 11.46
C ARG A 277 -8.20 -13.55 10.94
N GLU A 278 -7.67 -14.54 10.24
CA GLU A 278 -6.52 -14.50 9.36
C GLU A 278 -6.92 -15.17 8.05
N GLY A 279 -7.10 -14.39 6.98
CA GLY A 279 -7.81 -14.82 5.79
C GLY A 279 -9.27 -15.12 6.08
N THR A 280 -9.79 -16.19 5.47
CA THR A 280 -11.12 -16.74 5.74
C THR A 280 -11.18 -17.56 7.03
N GLY A 281 -10.02 -17.88 7.64
CA GLY A 281 -9.91 -18.72 8.83
C GLY A 281 -10.16 -17.95 10.12
N GLU A 282 -10.70 -18.64 11.14
CA GLU A 282 -10.77 -18.09 12.49
C GLU A 282 -9.36 -17.99 13.09
N PHE A 283 -9.07 -16.81 13.66
CA PHE A 283 -7.85 -16.58 14.42
C PHE A 283 -8.21 -16.54 15.91
N SER A 284 -8.14 -17.71 16.56
CA SER A 284 -8.57 -17.86 17.94
C SER A 284 -7.56 -17.30 18.92
N LEU A 285 -7.81 -16.09 19.36
CA LEU A 285 -7.20 -15.57 20.59
C LEU A 285 -7.99 -16.07 21.80
N LYS A 286 -7.30 -16.57 22.83
CA LYS A 286 -7.91 -17.06 24.05
C LYS A 286 -8.92 -16.03 24.59
N ASN A 287 -10.18 -16.46 24.74
CA ASN A 287 -11.30 -15.71 25.33
C ASN A 287 -11.80 -14.47 24.57
N ARG A 288 -11.42 -14.26 23.31
CA ARG A 288 -11.90 -13.15 22.51
C ARG A 288 -12.86 -13.64 21.43
N LYS A 289 -14.06 -13.10 21.41
CA LYS A 289 -15.06 -13.36 20.38
C LYS A 289 -15.45 -12.04 19.73
N PRO A 290 -15.67 -12.00 18.39
CA PRO A 290 -16.22 -10.82 17.74
C PRO A 290 -17.62 -10.52 18.28
N SER A 291 -18.01 -9.25 18.25
CA SER A 291 -19.42 -8.89 18.42
C SER A 291 -20.26 -9.55 17.34
N SER A 292 -21.48 -9.97 17.65
CA SER A 292 -22.42 -10.48 16.66
C SER A 292 -22.81 -9.47 15.58
N GLU A 293 -22.49 -8.20 15.80
CA GLU A 293 -22.72 -7.10 14.84
C GLU A 293 -21.59 -6.95 13.80
N PHE A 294 -20.46 -7.68 13.95
CA PHE A 294 -19.36 -7.60 13.02
C PHE A 294 -19.63 -8.49 11.80
N GLU A 295 -19.77 -7.83 10.65
CA GLU A 295 -19.72 -8.47 9.35
C GLU A 295 -18.30 -8.34 8.79
N PHE A 296 -17.61 -9.47 8.63
CA PHE A 296 -16.26 -9.50 8.06
C PHE A 296 -16.32 -9.70 6.57
N ILE A 297 -15.42 -9.01 5.85
CA ILE A 297 -15.23 -9.18 4.43
C ILE A 297 -14.08 -10.15 4.20
N ASP A 298 -14.34 -11.20 3.45
CA ASP A 298 -13.33 -12.16 3.07
C ASP A 298 -12.39 -11.60 2.00
N PRO A 299 -11.10 -12.00 1.99
CA PRO A 299 -10.17 -11.66 0.93
C PRO A 299 -10.64 -12.24 -0.41
N VAL A 300 -10.27 -11.58 -1.52
CA VAL A 300 -10.55 -12.11 -2.87
C VAL A 300 -9.54 -13.16 -3.29
N PHE A 301 -8.40 -13.20 -2.64
CA PHE A 301 -7.37 -14.22 -2.82
C PHE A 301 -6.59 -14.37 -1.52
N GLU A 302 -6.31 -15.61 -1.16
CA GLU A 302 -5.43 -15.96 -0.04
C GLU A 302 -4.57 -17.15 -0.39
N TYR A 303 -3.42 -17.27 0.26
CA TYR A 303 -2.55 -18.44 0.15
C TYR A 303 -1.88 -18.76 1.48
N GLY A 304 -1.51 -20.02 1.66
CA GLY A 304 -0.87 -20.49 2.88
C GLY A 304 0.63 -20.19 2.93
N HIS A 305 1.21 -20.23 4.12
CA HIS A 305 2.63 -20.04 4.33
C HIS A 305 3.52 -21.14 3.76
N ASP A 306 2.95 -22.22 3.28
CA ASP A 306 3.61 -23.27 2.46
C ASP A 306 3.88 -22.81 1.03
N GLU A 307 3.13 -21.83 0.52
CA GLU A 307 3.32 -21.22 -0.79
C GLU A 307 4.18 -19.96 -0.74
N GLY A 308 4.03 -19.15 0.33
CA GLY A 308 4.78 -17.91 0.53
C GLY A 308 4.47 -17.28 1.88
N THR A 309 5.47 -16.66 2.51
CA THR A 309 5.38 -16.20 3.90
C THR A 309 5.16 -14.70 4.07
N SER A 310 5.00 -13.96 2.97
CA SER A 310 4.71 -12.52 3.01
C SER A 310 4.22 -12.02 1.66
N VAL A 311 3.07 -11.36 1.64
CA VAL A 311 2.58 -10.60 0.49
C VAL A 311 2.95 -9.13 0.64
N SER A 312 3.82 -8.63 -0.22
CA SER A 312 4.29 -7.23 -0.16
C SER A 312 3.66 -6.31 -1.20
N GLY A 313 2.63 -6.75 -1.88
CA GLY A 313 1.86 -5.96 -2.83
C GLY A 313 1.79 -6.54 -4.23
N GLY A 314 1.35 -5.73 -5.13
CA GLY A 314 1.16 -6.05 -6.54
C GLY A 314 0.45 -4.91 -7.25
N ILE A 315 0.24 -5.11 -8.54
CA ILE A 315 -0.54 -4.22 -9.39
C ILE A 315 -1.45 -5.05 -10.29
N VAL A 316 -2.61 -4.51 -10.65
CA VAL A 316 -3.43 -5.07 -11.72
C VAL A 316 -2.77 -4.68 -13.04
N TYR A 317 -2.37 -5.68 -13.83
CA TYR A 317 -1.75 -5.42 -15.13
C TYR A 317 -2.82 -4.90 -16.13
N ARG A 318 -2.54 -3.74 -16.72
CA ARG A 318 -3.37 -3.11 -17.76
C ARG A 318 -2.54 -2.73 -18.99
N GLY A 319 -1.34 -3.30 -19.11
CA GLY A 319 -0.44 -3.02 -20.21
C GLY A 319 -0.86 -3.76 -21.48
N THR A 320 -0.51 -3.17 -22.64
CA THR A 320 -0.84 -3.75 -23.95
C THR A 320 0.24 -4.70 -24.50
N LYS A 321 1.41 -4.78 -23.84
CA LYS A 321 2.50 -5.64 -24.30
C LYS A 321 2.26 -7.13 -24.08
N HIS A 322 1.48 -7.46 -23.06
CA HIS A 322 1.19 -8.82 -22.63
C HIS A 322 -0.32 -8.97 -22.39
N PRO A 323 -1.15 -8.96 -23.47
CA PRO A 323 -2.59 -9.06 -23.34
C PRO A 323 -3.04 -10.38 -22.69
N GLU A 324 -2.20 -11.41 -22.74
CA GLU A 324 -2.40 -12.71 -22.09
C GLU A 324 -2.39 -12.63 -20.53
N LEU A 325 -1.92 -11.53 -19.95
CA LEU A 325 -1.92 -11.27 -18.51
C LEU A 325 -3.13 -10.43 -18.04
N TYR A 326 -4.10 -10.19 -18.95
CA TYR A 326 -5.23 -9.30 -18.70
C TYR A 326 -6.42 -10.03 -18.10
#